data_662fecd975185636a88c51ef793ebe62
#
_entry.id   662fecd975185636a88c51ef793ebe62
#
_cell.length_a   1.000
_cell.length_b   1.000
_cell.length_c   1.000
_cell.angle_alpha   90.00
_cell.angle_beta   90.00
_cell.angle_gamma   90.00
#
_symmetry.space_group_name_H-M   'P 1'
#
loop_
_entity.id
_entity.type
_entity.pdbx_description
1 polymer ?
#
loop_
_entity_poly.entity_id
_entity_poly.type
_entity_poly.pdbx_seq_one_letter_code
_entity_poly.pdbx_strand_id
1 'polypeptide(L)'
;GEATLNNIEKCFFDTLMTIRGVIEKENYLKYFAEAIYDSKERLIKDNRKPKGKGSDKDALYKNDILNEKETPAELNIVPGETTTLRGVLGSSLGYINKKSNGAVLGVAADLLGSTSVNLVGTGFHEGFYDAVDNPDSRILAVGGICEDAIGGMMAGLSAFGKHIGVSSSYGAFISAMEHTAARLHGIGEQNKVMHFGGNYNTWILINAHAGLKTGEDGPTHADPQCLQLIQENFPPGILITLTPWEPGEIWPLLAAGLKQR
;
A
#
# COMPACT_ATOMS: atom_id res chain seq x y z
N GLY A 1 21.76 -3.65 33.30
CA GLY A 1 20.77 -2.87 34.02
C GLY A 1 19.41 -3.53 33.93
N GLU A 2 18.53 -3.32 34.90
CA GLU A 2 17.17 -3.83 34.85
C GLU A 2 16.43 -3.23 33.62
N ALA A 3 15.63 -4.04 32.95
CA ALA A 3 14.81 -3.65 31.81
C ALA A 3 13.54 -2.91 32.28
N THR A 4 13.71 -1.76 32.91
CA THR A 4 12.60 -0.85 33.22
C THR A 4 12.30 0.01 32.00
N LEU A 5 11.06 0.51 31.87
CA LEU A 5 10.64 1.37 30.75
C LEU A 5 11.61 2.57 30.59
N ASN A 6 11.92 3.26 31.68
CA ASN A 6 12.84 4.41 31.66
C ASN A 6 14.24 4.02 31.17
N ASN A 7 14.76 2.85 31.54
CA ASN A 7 16.07 2.40 31.10
C ASN A 7 16.05 2.02 29.60
N ILE A 8 14.96 1.48 29.12
CA ILE A 8 14.77 1.16 27.68
C ILE A 8 14.70 2.45 26.88
N GLU A 9 13.89 3.40 27.30
CA GLU A 9 13.76 4.72 26.64
C GLU A 9 15.10 5.45 26.61
N LYS A 10 15.81 5.48 27.75
CA LYS A 10 17.13 6.10 27.82
C LYS A 10 18.12 5.42 26.91
N CYS A 11 18.19 4.09 26.90
CA CYS A 11 19.10 3.34 26.04
C CYS A 11 18.81 3.62 24.56
N PHE A 12 17.53 3.66 24.18
CA PHE A 12 17.11 3.98 22.83
C PHE A 12 17.52 5.40 22.43
N PHE A 13 17.26 6.37 23.29
CA PHE A 13 17.65 7.76 23.06
C PHE A 13 19.17 7.91 22.92
N ASP A 14 19.95 7.32 23.82
CA ASP A 14 21.42 7.39 23.79
C ASP A 14 21.97 6.74 22.51
N THR A 15 21.35 5.66 22.06
CA THR A 15 21.70 5.00 20.78
C THR A 15 21.40 5.90 19.58
N LEU A 16 20.22 6.52 19.55
CA LEU A 16 19.87 7.48 18.50
C LEU A 16 20.83 8.68 18.49
N MET A 17 21.17 9.22 19.65
CA MET A 17 22.12 10.33 19.74
C MET A 17 23.53 9.93 19.30
N THR A 18 23.94 8.68 19.55
CA THR A 18 25.22 8.15 19.06
C THR A 18 25.20 8.06 17.52
N ILE A 19 24.15 7.51 16.94
CA ILE A 19 23.96 7.43 15.47
C ILE A 19 23.95 8.84 14.87
N ARG A 20 23.17 9.74 15.46
CA ARG A 20 23.10 11.14 15.05
C ARG A 20 24.47 11.79 15.07
N GLY A 21 25.22 11.63 16.16
CA GLY A 21 26.57 12.18 16.27
C GLY A 21 27.58 11.65 15.24
N VAL A 22 27.36 10.43 14.71
CA VAL A 22 28.14 9.90 13.59
C VAL A 22 27.71 10.52 12.26
N ILE A 23 26.41 10.62 12.02
CA ILE A 23 25.84 11.17 10.77
C ILE A 23 26.14 12.67 10.64
N GLU A 24 26.06 13.42 11.75
CA GLU A 24 26.29 14.86 11.79
C GLU A 24 27.78 15.25 11.77
N LYS A 25 28.70 14.27 11.70
CA LYS A 25 30.09 14.61 11.42
C LYS A 25 30.19 15.37 10.10
N GLU A 26 30.93 16.47 10.15
CA GLU A 26 31.01 17.48 9.09
C GLU A 26 31.12 16.91 7.66
N ASN A 27 31.93 15.86 7.48
CA ASN A 27 32.15 15.29 6.18
C ASN A 27 30.93 14.53 5.62
N TYR A 28 30.18 13.80 6.45
CA TYR A 28 29.05 13.01 5.97
C TYR A 28 27.88 13.90 5.55
N LEU A 29 27.55 14.92 6.32
CA LEU A 29 26.52 15.89 5.96
C LEU A 29 26.88 16.64 4.68
N LYS A 30 28.15 17.04 4.53
CA LYS A 30 28.64 17.68 3.33
C LYS A 30 28.49 16.78 2.09
N TYR A 31 28.98 15.55 2.17
CA TYR A 31 28.84 14.59 1.06
C TYR A 31 27.37 14.32 0.69
N PHE A 32 26.51 14.21 1.69
CA PHE A 32 25.09 14.01 1.46
C PHE A 32 24.45 15.23 0.77
N ALA A 33 24.76 16.43 1.23
CA ALA A 33 24.27 17.65 0.62
C ALA A 33 24.76 17.83 -0.82
N GLU A 34 26.04 17.55 -1.08
CA GLU A 34 26.64 17.55 -2.42
C GLU A 34 25.94 16.52 -3.33
N ALA A 35 25.71 15.30 -2.87
CA ALA A 35 25.03 14.26 -3.66
C ALA A 35 23.59 14.64 -4.03
N ILE A 36 22.86 15.32 -3.11
CA ILE A 36 21.53 15.85 -3.41
C ILE A 36 21.61 16.97 -4.45
N TYR A 37 22.55 17.89 -4.29
CA TYR A 37 22.74 18.99 -5.22
C TYR A 37 23.10 18.49 -6.63
N ASP A 38 24.05 17.56 -6.74
CA ASP A 38 24.45 16.95 -8.01
C ASP A 38 23.29 16.21 -8.67
N SER A 39 22.47 15.53 -7.87
CA SER A 39 21.26 14.86 -8.37
C SER A 39 20.26 15.86 -8.94
N LYS A 40 20.06 17.00 -8.28
CA LYS A 40 19.21 18.08 -8.77
C LYS A 40 19.75 18.64 -10.11
N GLU A 41 21.05 18.97 -10.18
CA GLU A 41 21.67 19.51 -11.39
C GLU A 41 21.55 18.51 -12.58
N ARG A 42 21.74 17.21 -12.30
CA ARG A 42 21.53 16.15 -13.30
C ARG A 42 20.08 16.12 -13.81
N LEU A 43 19.09 16.20 -12.92
CA LEU A 43 17.68 16.21 -13.32
C LEU A 43 17.34 17.43 -14.18
N ILE A 44 17.89 18.59 -13.85
CA ILE A 44 17.74 19.83 -14.64
C ILE A 44 18.39 19.64 -16.01
N LYS A 45 19.63 19.16 -16.06
CA LYS A 45 20.37 18.91 -17.32
C LYS A 45 19.65 17.93 -18.23
N ASP A 46 19.10 16.87 -17.66
CA ASP A 46 18.35 15.83 -18.38
C ASP A 46 16.90 16.28 -18.71
N ASN A 47 16.56 17.53 -18.41
CA ASN A 47 15.21 18.09 -18.57
C ASN A 47 14.09 17.23 -17.96
N ARG A 48 14.40 16.57 -16.85
CA ARG A 48 13.44 15.73 -16.11
C ARG A 48 12.42 16.61 -15.40
N LYS A 49 11.19 16.52 -15.83
CA LYS A 49 10.06 17.28 -15.26
C LYS A 49 8.99 16.30 -14.76
N PRO A 50 8.26 16.64 -13.72
CA PRO A 50 7.06 15.90 -13.39
C PRO A 50 6.10 15.86 -14.58
N LYS A 51 5.45 14.71 -14.81
CA LYS A 51 4.40 14.61 -15.84
C LYS A 51 3.29 15.61 -15.53
N GLY A 52 2.91 16.45 -16.50
CA GLY A 52 1.94 17.54 -16.30
C GLY A 52 0.52 17.09 -15.99
N LYS A 53 0.18 15.84 -16.32
CA LYS A 53 -1.08 15.16 -15.97
C LYS A 53 -0.75 13.88 -15.22
N GLY A 54 -0.23 14.03 -14.01
CA GLY A 54 0.02 12.90 -13.11
C GLY A 54 -1.25 12.40 -12.44
N SER A 55 -1.12 11.31 -11.71
CA SER A 55 -2.14 10.80 -10.80
C SER A 55 -2.52 11.87 -9.77
N ASP A 56 -3.79 11.91 -9.40
CA ASP A 56 -4.31 12.81 -8.37
C ASP A 56 -5.02 11.99 -7.27
N LYS A 57 -4.22 11.48 -6.34
CA LYS A 57 -4.73 10.76 -5.17
C LYS A 57 -5.72 11.63 -4.37
N ASP A 58 -5.47 12.93 -4.28
CA ASP A 58 -6.28 13.82 -3.48
C ASP A 58 -7.65 14.11 -4.10
N ALA A 59 -7.83 13.83 -5.40
CA ALA A 59 -9.14 13.89 -6.04
C ALA A 59 -10.15 12.95 -5.37
N LEU A 60 -9.71 11.80 -4.85
CA LEU A 60 -10.57 10.83 -4.16
C LEU A 60 -11.28 11.40 -2.94
N TYR A 61 -10.66 12.37 -2.29
CA TYR A 61 -11.15 12.99 -1.06
C TYR A 61 -11.90 14.30 -1.31
N LYS A 62 -12.04 14.65 -2.58
CA LYS A 62 -12.86 15.75 -3.07
C LYS A 62 -14.10 15.19 -3.76
N ASN A 63 -15.16 15.99 -3.84
CA ASN A 63 -16.36 15.68 -4.63
C ASN A 63 -17.07 14.38 -4.27
N ASP A 64 -16.99 13.94 -3.03
CA ASP A 64 -17.71 12.76 -2.49
C ASP A 64 -17.51 11.45 -3.29
N ILE A 65 -16.32 11.28 -3.91
CA ILE A 65 -16.01 10.07 -4.68
C ILE A 65 -16.04 8.83 -3.79
N LEU A 66 -15.56 8.94 -2.55
CA LEU A 66 -15.57 7.86 -1.56
C LEU A 66 -16.85 7.90 -0.70
N ASN A 67 -18.02 7.92 -1.34
CA ASN A 67 -19.30 7.88 -0.63
C ASN A 67 -19.61 6.44 -0.20
N GLU A 68 -19.47 6.16 1.10
CA GLU A 68 -19.77 4.84 1.66
C GLU A 68 -21.26 4.52 1.76
N LYS A 69 -22.13 5.52 1.58
CA LYS A 69 -23.58 5.35 1.67
C LYS A 69 -24.24 5.01 0.34
N GLU A 70 -23.53 5.21 -0.75
CA GLU A 70 -24.07 5.01 -2.08
C GLU A 70 -23.03 4.31 -2.97
N THR A 71 -23.39 3.14 -3.47
CA THR A 71 -22.55 2.42 -4.42
C THR A 71 -22.64 3.10 -5.78
N PRO A 72 -21.49 3.45 -6.41
CA PRO A 72 -21.48 3.98 -7.78
C PRO A 72 -22.20 3.06 -8.76
N ALA A 73 -22.93 3.64 -9.72
CA ALA A 73 -23.69 2.87 -10.69
C ALA A 73 -22.82 1.85 -11.47
N GLU A 74 -21.55 2.20 -11.72
CA GLU A 74 -20.55 1.34 -12.38
C GLU A 74 -20.18 0.10 -11.57
N LEU A 75 -20.48 0.09 -10.27
CA LEU A 75 -20.18 -1.00 -9.34
C LEU A 75 -21.41 -1.75 -8.87
N ASN A 76 -22.59 -1.42 -9.40
CA ASN A 76 -23.81 -2.09 -9.02
C ASN A 76 -23.76 -3.59 -9.36
N ILE A 77 -24.14 -4.39 -8.39
CA ILE A 77 -24.27 -5.84 -8.54
C ILE A 77 -25.67 -6.12 -9.04
N VAL A 78 -25.76 -6.83 -10.16
CA VAL A 78 -27.05 -7.19 -10.74
C VAL A 78 -27.63 -8.39 -10.00
N PRO A 79 -28.84 -8.29 -9.42
CA PRO A 79 -29.47 -9.42 -8.74
C PRO A 79 -29.62 -10.64 -9.66
N GLY A 80 -29.18 -11.80 -9.18
CA GLY A 80 -29.21 -13.07 -9.93
C GLY A 80 -27.94 -13.36 -10.72
N GLU A 81 -27.02 -12.45 -10.85
CA GLU A 81 -25.69 -12.72 -11.42
C GLU A 81 -24.73 -13.25 -10.35
N THR A 82 -23.86 -14.18 -10.76
CA THR A 82 -22.81 -14.71 -9.88
C THR A 82 -21.63 -13.76 -9.87
N THR A 83 -21.19 -13.36 -8.68
CA THR A 83 -19.99 -12.54 -8.49
C THR A 83 -19.18 -13.03 -7.30
N THR A 84 -18.00 -12.49 -7.11
CA THR A 84 -17.08 -12.86 -6.02
C THR A 84 -16.64 -11.61 -5.27
N LEU A 85 -16.30 -11.77 -3.99
CA LEU A 85 -15.72 -10.70 -3.16
C LEU A 85 -14.50 -10.05 -3.86
N ARG A 86 -13.58 -10.88 -4.33
CA ARG A 86 -12.35 -10.40 -5.03
C ARG A 86 -12.67 -9.63 -6.31
N GLY A 87 -13.65 -10.09 -7.09
CA GLY A 87 -14.06 -9.44 -8.34
C GLY A 87 -14.62 -8.04 -8.08
N VAL A 88 -15.52 -7.93 -7.09
CA VAL A 88 -16.08 -6.63 -6.70
C VAL A 88 -15.01 -5.71 -6.09
N LEU A 89 -14.08 -6.25 -5.29
CA LEU A 89 -12.96 -5.49 -4.76
C LEU A 89 -12.07 -4.95 -5.89
N GLY A 90 -11.68 -5.81 -6.83
CA GLY A 90 -10.87 -5.40 -7.98
C GLY A 90 -11.56 -4.33 -8.82
N SER A 91 -12.86 -4.48 -9.10
CA SER A 91 -13.66 -3.47 -9.82
C SER A 91 -13.74 -2.15 -9.06
N SER A 92 -13.93 -2.20 -7.73
CA SER A 92 -13.94 -1.01 -6.87
C SER A 92 -12.60 -0.28 -6.89
N LEU A 93 -11.49 -1.00 -6.82
CA LEU A 93 -10.15 -0.43 -6.93
C LEU A 93 -9.90 0.17 -8.32
N GLY A 94 -10.36 -0.49 -9.39
CA GLY A 94 -10.32 0.05 -10.75
C GLY A 94 -11.12 1.34 -10.90
N TYR A 95 -12.31 1.40 -10.29
CA TYR A 95 -13.12 2.63 -10.25
C TYR A 95 -12.37 3.77 -9.54
N ILE A 96 -11.86 3.53 -8.34
CA ILE A 96 -11.06 4.49 -7.58
C ILE A 96 -9.86 4.96 -8.42
N ASN A 97 -9.21 4.02 -9.11
CA ASN A 97 -8.05 4.33 -9.94
C ASN A 97 -8.39 5.27 -11.10
N LYS A 98 -9.52 5.05 -11.78
CA LYS A 98 -10.01 5.98 -12.81
C LYS A 98 -10.30 7.36 -12.25
N LYS A 99 -10.98 7.44 -11.10
CA LYS A 99 -11.34 8.73 -10.47
C LYS A 99 -10.12 9.51 -9.95
N SER A 100 -9.01 8.84 -9.69
CA SER A 100 -7.74 9.44 -9.26
C SER A 100 -6.72 9.59 -10.39
N ASN A 101 -7.14 9.40 -11.64
CA ASN A 101 -6.25 9.46 -12.81
C ASN A 101 -5.01 8.56 -12.66
N GLY A 102 -5.19 7.35 -12.16
CA GLY A 102 -4.13 6.35 -12.05
C GLY A 102 -3.28 6.45 -10.78
N ALA A 103 -3.85 6.90 -9.66
CA ALA A 103 -3.12 6.97 -8.41
C ALA A 103 -2.97 5.61 -7.71
N VAL A 104 -3.75 4.60 -8.08
CA VAL A 104 -3.66 3.26 -7.51
C VAL A 104 -2.73 2.40 -8.37
N LEU A 105 -1.75 1.78 -7.74
CA LEU A 105 -0.83 0.84 -8.38
C LEU A 105 -0.98 -0.53 -7.73
N GLY A 106 -1.14 -1.56 -8.55
CA GLY A 106 -1.39 -2.91 -8.08
C GLY A 106 -0.25 -3.88 -8.39
N VAL A 107 -0.01 -4.82 -7.48
CA VAL A 107 0.90 -5.95 -7.66
C VAL A 107 0.37 -7.16 -6.91
N ALA A 108 0.60 -8.35 -7.43
CA ALA A 108 0.40 -9.60 -6.71
C ALA A 108 1.69 -10.39 -6.69
N ALA A 109 1.92 -11.14 -5.62
CA ALA A 109 3.08 -12.01 -5.50
C ALA A 109 3.03 -13.13 -6.54
N ASP A 110 1.83 -13.65 -6.79
CA ASP A 110 1.53 -14.65 -7.82
C ASP A 110 0.08 -14.48 -8.29
N LEU A 111 -0.24 -15.05 -9.44
CA LEU A 111 -1.60 -15.18 -9.97
C LEU A 111 -2.43 -13.87 -9.85
N LEU A 112 -1.99 -12.85 -10.51
CA LEU A 112 -2.62 -11.51 -10.51
C LEU A 112 -4.15 -11.56 -10.72
N GLY A 113 -4.64 -12.46 -11.58
CA GLY A 113 -6.06 -12.70 -11.82
C GLY A 113 -6.78 -13.36 -10.65
N SER A 114 -6.12 -14.25 -9.89
CA SER A 114 -6.72 -14.96 -8.76
C SER A 114 -7.04 -14.05 -7.58
N THR A 115 -6.35 -12.94 -7.46
CA THR A 115 -6.61 -11.90 -6.45
C THR A 115 -7.43 -10.74 -7.02
N SER A 116 -7.73 -10.76 -8.32
CA SER A 116 -8.41 -9.69 -9.08
C SER A 116 -7.70 -8.34 -9.03
N VAL A 117 -6.41 -8.30 -8.66
CA VAL A 117 -5.62 -7.05 -8.64
C VAL A 117 -5.34 -6.54 -10.06
N ASN A 118 -5.40 -7.40 -11.08
CA ASN A 118 -5.37 -6.97 -12.48
C ASN A 118 -6.44 -5.91 -12.81
N LEU A 119 -7.58 -5.93 -12.14
CA LEU A 119 -8.68 -4.97 -12.35
C LEU A 119 -8.33 -3.54 -11.91
N VAL A 120 -7.29 -3.36 -11.08
CA VAL A 120 -6.74 -2.03 -10.76
C VAL A 120 -6.31 -1.30 -12.03
N GLY A 121 -5.82 -2.04 -13.03
CA GLY A 121 -5.41 -1.50 -14.33
C GLY A 121 -6.53 -1.16 -15.30
N THR A 122 -7.79 -1.41 -14.94
CA THR A 122 -8.93 -1.22 -15.84
C THR A 122 -9.03 0.23 -16.35
N GLY A 123 -8.95 0.39 -17.66
CA GLY A 123 -8.99 1.72 -18.32
C GLY A 123 -7.63 2.40 -18.44
N PHE A 124 -6.56 1.73 -18.07
CA PHE A 124 -5.18 2.09 -18.34
C PHE A 124 -4.55 1.10 -19.32
N HIS A 125 -3.30 1.34 -19.70
CA HIS A 125 -2.59 0.48 -20.64
C HIS A 125 -2.40 -0.93 -20.04
N GLU A 126 -2.69 -1.94 -20.84
CA GLU A 126 -2.57 -3.35 -20.41
C GLU A 126 -1.10 -3.76 -20.21
N GLY A 127 -0.91 -4.87 -19.50
CA GLY A 127 0.41 -5.41 -19.19
C GLY A 127 1.03 -4.78 -17.94
N PHE A 128 2.29 -5.09 -17.72
CA PHE A 128 3.03 -4.56 -16.57
C PHE A 128 3.66 -3.20 -16.87
N TYR A 129 3.78 -2.41 -15.83
CA TYR A 129 4.46 -1.12 -15.88
C TYR A 129 5.93 -1.28 -16.27
N ASP A 130 6.35 -0.52 -17.24
CA ASP A 130 7.74 -0.25 -17.59
C ASP A 130 7.92 1.25 -17.80
N ALA A 131 9.01 1.80 -17.31
CA ALA A 131 9.23 3.24 -17.36
C ALA A 131 9.46 3.77 -18.78
N VAL A 132 9.88 2.91 -19.71
CA VAL A 132 10.18 3.24 -21.10
C VAL A 132 9.08 2.74 -22.04
N ASP A 133 8.77 1.45 -21.93
CA ASP A 133 7.92 0.77 -22.92
C ASP A 133 6.42 0.78 -22.53
N ASN A 134 6.09 0.86 -21.23
CA ASN A 134 4.70 0.85 -20.76
C ASN A 134 4.46 1.74 -19.51
N PRO A 135 4.73 3.05 -19.60
CA PRO A 135 4.64 3.95 -18.45
C PRO A 135 3.19 4.25 -18.01
N ASP A 136 2.22 3.88 -18.81
CA ASP A 136 0.80 4.15 -18.54
C ASP A 136 0.06 2.95 -17.93
N SER A 137 0.72 1.81 -17.74
CA SER A 137 0.18 0.72 -16.94
C SER A 137 0.11 1.08 -15.45
N ARG A 138 -0.81 0.42 -14.76
CA ARG A 138 -1.01 0.56 -13.30
C ARG A 138 -0.76 -0.75 -12.56
N ILE A 139 -0.22 -1.74 -13.26
CA ILE A 139 0.12 -3.04 -12.71
C ILE A 139 1.63 -3.21 -12.72
N LEU A 140 2.20 -3.53 -11.57
CA LEU A 140 3.63 -3.76 -11.44
C LEU A 140 3.93 -5.26 -11.37
N ALA A 141 5.16 -5.62 -11.71
CA ALA A 141 5.73 -6.93 -11.51
C ALA A 141 7.11 -6.82 -10.85
N VAL A 142 7.44 -7.82 -10.04
CA VAL A 142 8.75 -7.91 -9.36
C VAL A 142 9.64 -9.01 -9.94
N GLY A 143 9.17 -9.67 -11.01
CA GLY A 143 9.93 -10.70 -11.70
C GLY A 143 9.94 -12.07 -11.03
N GLY A 144 9.15 -12.27 -9.97
CA GLY A 144 9.03 -13.55 -9.27
C GLY A 144 8.06 -13.47 -8.09
N ILE A 145 7.84 -14.61 -7.42
CA ILE A 145 7.03 -14.69 -6.21
C ILE A 145 7.89 -14.21 -5.04
N CYS A 146 7.64 -12.99 -4.58
CA CYS A 146 8.38 -12.39 -3.49
C CYS A 146 7.52 -11.35 -2.74
N GLU A 147 6.88 -11.77 -1.68
CA GLU A 147 6.00 -10.94 -0.84
C GLU A 147 6.75 -9.78 -0.20
N ASP A 148 7.98 -9.99 0.26
CA ASP A 148 8.80 -8.93 0.84
C ASP A 148 9.06 -7.82 -0.16
N ALA A 149 9.39 -8.16 -1.40
CA ALA A 149 9.68 -7.19 -2.45
C ALA A 149 8.42 -6.37 -2.80
N ILE A 150 7.28 -7.02 -2.99
CA ILE A 150 6.03 -6.31 -3.30
C ILE A 150 5.56 -5.47 -2.12
N GLY A 151 5.70 -5.99 -0.90
CA GLY A 151 5.39 -5.24 0.32
C GLY A 151 6.24 -3.98 0.44
N GLY A 152 7.56 -4.10 0.31
CA GLY A 152 8.48 -2.97 0.36
C GLY A 152 8.23 -1.93 -0.73
N MET A 153 8.00 -2.38 -1.96
CA MET A 153 7.72 -1.50 -3.10
C MET A 153 6.42 -0.72 -2.91
N MET A 154 5.32 -1.39 -2.54
CA MET A 154 4.02 -0.75 -2.39
C MET A 154 3.92 0.14 -1.14
N ALA A 155 4.54 -0.27 -0.04
CA ALA A 155 4.69 0.58 1.13
C ALA A 155 5.46 1.87 0.80
N GLY A 156 6.57 1.76 0.06
CA GLY A 156 7.38 2.90 -0.37
C GLY A 156 6.61 3.84 -1.30
N LEU A 157 5.87 3.30 -2.27
CA LEU A 157 5.02 4.09 -3.17
C LEU A 157 3.93 4.85 -2.41
N SER A 158 3.30 4.20 -1.42
CA SER A 158 2.29 4.83 -0.58
C SER A 158 2.92 5.91 0.31
N ALA A 159 4.03 5.60 0.98
CA ALA A 159 4.73 6.54 1.86
C ALA A 159 5.22 7.80 1.12
N PHE A 160 5.58 7.67 -0.16
CA PHE A 160 5.90 8.81 -1.01
C PHE A 160 4.74 9.79 -1.17
N GLY A 161 3.51 9.35 -0.96
CA GLY A 161 2.32 10.21 -0.82
C GLY A 161 1.64 10.61 -2.11
N LYS A 162 2.05 10.10 -3.27
CA LYS A 162 1.42 10.38 -4.58
C LYS A 162 0.54 9.25 -5.07
N HIS A 163 0.72 8.06 -4.52
CA HIS A 163 0.03 6.84 -4.94
C HIS A 163 -0.57 6.09 -3.75
N ILE A 164 -1.48 5.18 -4.05
CA ILE A 164 -1.98 4.15 -3.16
C ILE A 164 -1.44 2.83 -3.69
N GLY A 165 -0.52 2.21 -2.95
CA GLY A 165 -0.01 0.89 -3.27
C GLY A 165 -1.01 -0.19 -2.88
N VAL A 166 -1.23 -1.16 -3.76
CA VAL A 166 -2.04 -2.34 -3.51
C VAL A 166 -1.18 -3.57 -3.72
N SER A 167 -0.88 -4.29 -2.64
CA SER A 167 -0.22 -5.58 -2.69
C SER A 167 -1.19 -6.71 -2.37
N SER A 168 -0.99 -7.86 -2.98
CA SER A 168 -1.82 -9.02 -2.77
C SER A 168 -1.00 -10.30 -2.70
N SER A 169 -1.38 -11.15 -1.74
CA SER A 169 -0.91 -12.52 -1.61
C SER A 169 -1.96 -13.39 -0.91
N TYR A 170 -1.64 -14.66 -0.72
CA TYR A 170 -2.47 -15.59 0.03
C TYR A 170 -2.15 -15.54 1.53
N GLY A 171 -3.13 -15.94 2.36
CA GLY A 171 -3.03 -15.90 3.81
C GLY A 171 -1.77 -16.57 4.36
N ALA A 172 -1.41 -17.71 3.82
CA ALA A 172 -0.23 -18.47 4.24
C ALA A 172 1.10 -17.69 4.08
N PHE A 173 1.16 -16.68 3.21
CA PHE A 173 2.38 -15.93 2.90
C PHE A 173 2.36 -14.48 3.40
N ILE A 174 1.27 -14.07 4.05
CA ILE A 174 1.07 -12.68 4.49
C ILE A 174 2.14 -12.22 5.48
N SER A 175 2.70 -13.12 6.27
CA SER A 175 3.75 -12.82 7.25
C SER A 175 5.00 -12.18 6.64
N ALA A 176 5.32 -12.50 5.39
CA ALA A 176 6.44 -11.89 4.68
C ALA A 176 6.22 -10.37 4.42
N MET A 177 4.97 -9.94 4.28
CA MET A 177 4.62 -8.52 4.13
C MET A 177 4.38 -7.80 5.47
N GLU A 178 4.04 -8.52 6.53
CA GLU A 178 3.69 -7.96 7.82
C GLU A 178 4.81 -7.11 8.42
N HIS A 179 6.05 -7.59 8.36
CA HIS A 179 7.20 -6.86 8.84
C HIS A 179 7.33 -5.47 8.18
N THR A 180 7.17 -5.41 6.87
CA THR A 180 7.19 -4.14 6.11
C THR A 180 5.98 -3.28 6.46
N ALA A 181 4.79 -3.89 6.52
CA ALA A 181 3.55 -3.19 6.85
C ALA A 181 3.59 -2.59 8.25
N ALA A 182 3.90 -3.40 9.27
CA ALA A 182 3.88 -2.96 10.66
C ALA A 182 5.01 -1.98 10.98
N ARG A 183 6.24 -2.29 10.59
CA ARG A 183 7.40 -1.55 11.05
C ARG A 183 7.80 -0.42 10.13
N LEU A 184 7.84 -0.63 8.84
CA LEU A 184 8.29 0.41 7.92
C LEU A 184 7.16 1.38 7.58
N HIS A 185 6.00 0.86 7.20
CA HIS A 185 4.90 1.72 6.80
C HIS A 185 4.10 2.24 8.00
N GLY A 186 3.58 1.35 8.85
CA GLY A 186 2.71 1.73 9.97
C GLY A 186 3.39 2.67 10.97
N ILE A 187 4.55 2.28 11.50
CA ILE A 187 5.29 3.10 12.46
C ILE A 187 5.81 4.37 11.77
N GLY A 188 6.28 4.28 10.53
CA GLY A 188 6.76 5.43 9.77
C GLY A 188 5.67 6.47 9.53
N GLU A 189 4.47 6.06 9.12
CA GLU A 189 3.33 6.95 8.93
C GLU A 189 2.83 7.56 10.26
N GLN A 190 2.78 6.76 11.33
CA GLN A 190 2.42 7.25 12.66
C GLN A 190 3.39 8.35 13.11
N ASN A 191 4.68 8.10 13.01
CA ASN A 191 5.72 9.06 13.38
C ASN A 191 5.61 10.35 12.53
N LYS A 192 5.40 10.21 11.22
CA LYS A 192 5.20 11.35 10.33
C LYS A 192 4.02 12.21 10.77
N VAL A 193 2.86 11.61 11.01
CA VAL A 193 1.66 12.35 11.41
C VAL A 193 1.82 13.01 12.77
N MET A 194 2.45 12.32 13.73
CA MET A 194 2.69 12.87 15.07
C MET A 194 3.64 14.08 15.07
N HIS A 195 4.68 14.07 14.25
CA HIS A 195 5.72 15.11 14.27
C HIS A 195 5.52 16.21 13.24
N PHE A 196 4.90 15.89 12.10
CA PHE A 196 4.75 16.84 11.00
C PHE A 196 3.29 17.14 10.67
N GLY A 197 2.37 16.42 11.29
CA GLY A 197 0.94 16.52 10.98
C GLY A 197 0.58 15.92 9.62
N GLY A 198 -0.64 16.26 9.16
CA GLY A 198 -1.16 15.77 7.89
C GLY A 198 -1.90 14.44 8.02
N ASN A 199 -2.14 13.81 6.88
CA ASN A 199 -2.92 12.58 6.79
C ASN A 199 -2.00 11.36 6.61
N TYR A 200 -2.50 10.19 7.01
CA TYR A 200 -1.86 8.92 6.70
C TYR A 200 -1.86 8.65 5.20
N ASN A 201 -0.78 8.06 4.70
CA ASN A 201 -0.72 7.54 3.34
C ASN A 201 -1.15 6.08 3.33
N THR A 202 -2.23 5.79 2.65
CA THR A 202 -2.82 4.45 2.65
C THR A 202 -2.01 3.49 1.79
N TRP A 203 -1.75 2.31 2.34
CA TRP A 203 -1.33 1.12 1.63
C TRP A 203 -2.40 0.04 1.83
N ILE A 204 -2.83 -0.61 0.75
CA ILE A 204 -3.85 -1.66 0.78
C ILE A 204 -3.15 -3.01 0.64
N LEU A 205 -3.43 -3.90 1.59
CA LEU A 205 -2.98 -5.27 1.58
C LEU A 205 -4.19 -6.18 1.38
N ILE A 206 -4.22 -6.89 0.25
CA ILE A 206 -5.25 -7.86 -0.08
C ILE A 206 -4.75 -9.24 0.32
N ASN A 207 -5.49 -9.86 1.23
CA ASN A 207 -5.22 -11.18 1.73
C ASN A 207 -6.26 -12.16 1.18
N ALA A 208 -5.86 -12.93 0.20
CA ALA A 208 -6.71 -13.97 -0.37
C ALA A 208 -6.63 -15.25 0.48
N HIS A 209 -7.69 -16.07 0.44
CA HIS A 209 -7.78 -17.33 1.17
C HIS A 209 -7.58 -17.19 2.70
N ALA A 210 -8.08 -16.12 3.26
CA ALA A 210 -8.04 -15.89 4.71
C ALA A 210 -9.07 -16.77 5.45
N GLY A 211 -8.98 -18.08 5.30
CA GLY A 211 -9.93 -19.02 5.91
C GLY A 211 -9.53 -20.48 5.72
N LEU A 212 -10.43 -21.36 6.14
CA LEU A 212 -10.18 -22.80 6.15
C LEU A 212 -10.28 -23.48 4.78
N LYS A 213 -10.98 -22.85 3.83
CA LYS A 213 -11.21 -23.42 2.52
C LYS A 213 -10.39 -22.70 1.46
N THR A 214 -9.55 -23.46 0.80
CA THR A 214 -8.60 -22.95 -0.21
C THR A 214 -8.89 -23.45 -1.62
N GLY A 215 -9.99 -24.16 -1.83
CA GLY A 215 -10.31 -24.74 -3.13
C GLY A 215 -9.22 -25.71 -3.62
N GLU A 216 -8.75 -25.47 -4.84
CA GLU A 216 -7.74 -26.32 -5.49
C GLU A 216 -6.33 -26.15 -4.89
N ASP A 217 -6.05 -25.02 -4.26
CA ASP A 217 -4.74 -24.72 -3.67
C ASP A 217 -4.41 -25.59 -2.44
N GLY A 218 -5.46 -26.16 -1.82
CA GLY A 218 -5.30 -27.07 -0.68
C GLY A 218 -4.82 -26.37 0.61
N PRO A 219 -4.43 -27.15 1.62
CA PRO A 219 -4.10 -26.62 2.95
C PRO A 219 -2.82 -25.80 3.00
N THR A 220 -1.98 -25.86 1.99
CA THR A 220 -0.72 -25.10 1.94
C THR A 220 -0.92 -23.60 1.77
N HIS A 221 -2.11 -23.17 1.32
CA HIS A 221 -2.46 -21.77 1.08
C HIS A 221 -3.48 -21.25 2.10
N ALA A 222 -4.00 -22.12 2.98
CA ALA A 222 -4.90 -21.71 4.04
C ALA A 222 -4.14 -21.24 5.28
N ASP A 223 -4.51 -20.10 5.79
CA ASP A 223 -4.09 -19.64 7.09
C ASP A 223 -5.28 -19.04 7.85
N PRO A 224 -5.89 -19.76 8.78
CA PRO A 224 -6.99 -19.26 9.58
C PRO A 224 -6.54 -18.19 10.60
N GLN A 225 -5.24 -18.04 10.83
CA GLN A 225 -4.66 -17.13 11.81
C GLN A 225 -4.11 -15.84 11.22
N CYS A 226 -4.15 -15.67 9.91
CA CYS A 226 -3.57 -14.49 9.25
C CYS A 226 -4.14 -13.17 9.76
N LEU A 227 -5.40 -13.13 10.15
CA LEU A 227 -6.02 -11.93 10.72
C LEU A 227 -5.49 -11.60 12.11
N GLN A 228 -5.29 -12.60 12.98
CA GLN A 228 -4.69 -12.39 14.30
C GLN A 228 -3.25 -11.90 14.18
N LEU A 229 -2.47 -12.51 13.29
CA LEU A 229 -1.09 -12.10 13.04
C LEU A 229 -1.01 -10.61 12.69
N ILE A 230 -1.87 -10.16 11.79
CA ILE A 230 -1.88 -8.77 11.35
C ILE A 230 -2.37 -7.83 12.45
N GLN A 231 -3.49 -8.14 13.12
CA GLN A 231 -4.15 -7.24 14.06
C GLN A 231 -3.31 -6.95 15.32
N GLU A 232 -2.57 -7.93 15.82
CA GLU A 232 -1.85 -7.78 17.10
C GLU A 232 -0.47 -7.16 16.96
N ASN A 233 0.06 -7.10 15.75
CA ASN A 233 1.43 -6.60 15.50
C ASN A 233 1.49 -5.14 15.05
N PHE A 234 0.36 -4.47 14.95
CA PHE A 234 0.31 -3.07 14.53
C PHE A 234 0.03 -2.12 15.70
N PRO A 235 0.61 -0.92 15.69
CA PRO A 235 0.23 0.11 16.64
C PRO A 235 -1.28 0.44 16.54
N PRO A 236 -1.95 0.75 17.65
CA PRO A 236 -3.36 1.14 17.63
C PRO A 236 -3.63 2.30 16.66
N GLY A 237 -4.70 2.17 15.87
CA GLY A 237 -5.14 3.19 14.94
C GLY A 237 -4.41 3.24 13.58
N ILE A 238 -3.47 2.32 13.34
CA ILE A 238 -2.71 2.27 12.07
C ILE A 238 -3.31 1.30 11.07
N LEU A 239 -3.87 0.20 11.54
CA LEU A 239 -4.44 -0.85 10.70
C LEU A 239 -5.96 -0.81 10.76
N ILE A 240 -6.60 -0.88 9.60
CA ILE A 240 -8.02 -1.15 9.44
C ILE A 240 -8.17 -2.48 8.74
N THR A 241 -8.76 -3.46 9.42
CA THR A 241 -9.05 -4.76 8.84
C THR A 241 -10.49 -4.80 8.33
N LEU A 242 -10.65 -5.09 7.05
CA LEU A 242 -11.96 -5.24 6.41
C LEU A 242 -12.19 -6.72 6.09
N THR A 243 -13.27 -7.26 6.61
CA THR A 243 -13.67 -8.67 6.41
C THR A 243 -15.09 -8.75 5.86
N PRO A 244 -15.29 -8.36 4.60
CA PRO A 244 -16.61 -8.39 3.98
C PRO A 244 -17.14 -9.83 3.92
N TRP A 245 -18.42 -9.99 4.19
CA TRP A 245 -19.12 -11.25 4.12
C TRP A 245 -19.81 -11.45 2.78
N GLU A 246 -20.33 -10.35 2.22
CA GLU A 246 -21.03 -10.35 0.94
C GLU A 246 -20.42 -9.33 -0.04
N PRO A 247 -20.53 -9.58 -1.35
CA PRO A 247 -20.01 -8.66 -2.37
C PRO A 247 -20.53 -7.22 -2.26
N GLY A 248 -21.80 -7.04 -1.82
CA GLY A 248 -22.41 -5.72 -1.62
C GLY A 248 -21.76 -4.88 -0.51
N GLU A 249 -21.02 -5.48 0.39
CA GLU A 249 -20.32 -4.78 1.48
C GLU A 249 -18.96 -4.20 1.06
N ILE A 250 -18.43 -4.63 -0.09
CA ILE A 250 -17.07 -4.25 -0.51
C ILE A 250 -16.94 -2.75 -0.67
N TRP A 251 -17.83 -2.11 -1.45
CA TRP A 251 -17.72 -0.68 -1.70
C TRP A 251 -17.88 0.16 -0.43
N PRO A 252 -18.94 0.01 0.40
CA PRO A 252 -19.08 0.82 1.60
C PRO A 252 -17.93 0.64 2.58
N LEU A 253 -17.43 -0.57 2.78
CA LEU A 253 -16.29 -0.83 3.67
C LEU A 253 -15.00 -0.21 3.12
N LEU A 254 -14.71 -0.40 1.83
CA LEU A 254 -13.52 0.14 1.19
C LEU A 254 -13.53 1.69 1.21
N ALA A 255 -14.65 2.30 0.85
CA ALA A 255 -14.79 3.75 0.84
C ALA A 255 -14.66 4.33 2.25
N ALA A 256 -15.31 3.72 3.26
CA ALA A 256 -15.19 4.13 4.65
C ALA A 256 -13.76 3.98 5.16
N GLY A 257 -13.09 2.86 4.86
CA GLY A 257 -11.70 2.61 5.26
C GLY A 257 -10.74 3.63 4.66
N LEU A 258 -10.87 3.94 3.37
CA LEU A 258 -10.02 4.92 2.69
C LEU A 258 -10.20 6.35 3.20
N LYS A 259 -11.34 6.68 3.79
CA LYS A 259 -11.60 8.00 4.40
C LYS A 259 -10.88 8.19 5.74
N GLN A 260 -10.43 7.11 6.39
CA GLN A 260 -9.69 7.14 7.65
C GLN A 260 -8.20 7.40 7.38
N ARG A 261 -7.83 8.65 7.21
CA ARG A 261 -6.44 9.03 6.89
C ARG A 261 -5.93 10.23 7.68
#